data_bd0f3f4e2158e8909c19309b5d9b21f0
#
_entry.id   bd0f3f4e2158e8909c19309b5d9b21f0
#
_cell.length_a   1.000
_cell.length_b   1.000
_cell.length_c   1.000
_cell.angle_alpha   90.00
_cell.angle_beta   90.00
_cell.angle_gamma   90.00
#
_symmetry.space_group_name_H-M   'P 1'
#
loop_
_entity.id
_entity.type
_entity.pdbx_description
1 polymer ?
#
loop_
_entity_poly.entity_id
_entity_poly.type
_entity_poly.pdbx_seq_one_letter_code
_entity_poly.pdbx_strand_id
1 'polypeptide(L)'
;EIIKEFGEIDFSRPVSNNYWLNQLQNSLAFLDSVSFFDIDFDNGLDEIINEENRNYFISQLNQSLLEKVSELRNQYKDSYIPSELNPKENLEEKDFLFTDVEERRKLLKETKNLGLILANKFVKYTKSASKGKLLFRKTIRKSLKNGGSLYDIVLKPKIKKKPRLILLCDISGSMALYSLFGLTLLFGVVQRFRSVHAYVFIDGITNITKELKNLKFNNINKILTNWNNYVHVDGHSDYEKSFKDLLDEKIISNSSFNTLIVIGDARNNYRPINTETIDKLSKKFHNIYWMNPERSQYWNTGDSQFHHYQLISKKYSEVRNFEQLKTFINSINFKKAIK
;
A
#
# COMPACT_ATOMS: atom_id res chain seq x y z
N GLU A 1 -4.97 -27.39 21.05
CA GLU A 1 -6.39 -27.01 21.26
C GLU A 1 -6.68 -25.62 20.72
N ILE A 2 -5.97 -24.56 21.15
CA ILE A 2 -6.16 -23.17 20.72
C ILE A 2 -6.20 -23.04 19.18
N ILE A 3 -5.25 -23.66 18.47
CA ILE A 3 -5.20 -23.63 17.00
C ILE A 3 -6.33 -24.44 16.35
N LYS A 4 -6.79 -25.52 16.97
CA LYS A 4 -7.91 -26.32 16.48
C LYS A 4 -9.25 -25.60 16.61
N GLU A 5 -9.43 -24.87 17.69
CA GLU A 5 -10.64 -24.09 17.97
C GLU A 5 -10.76 -22.87 17.07
N PHE A 6 -9.62 -22.32 16.62
CA PHE A 6 -9.60 -21.15 15.74
C PHE A 6 -10.02 -21.45 14.29
N GLY A 7 -10.22 -22.72 13.94
CA GLY A 7 -10.55 -23.15 12.58
C GLY A 7 -9.35 -23.19 11.64
N GLU A 8 -9.62 -23.28 10.35
CA GLU A 8 -8.56 -23.27 9.35
C GLU A 8 -7.92 -21.89 9.22
N ILE A 9 -6.66 -21.80 9.65
CA ILE A 9 -5.84 -20.59 9.43
C ILE A 9 -5.55 -20.50 7.93
N ASP A 10 -6.09 -19.46 7.28
CA ASP A 10 -5.84 -19.25 5.84
C ASP A 10 -4.49 -18.57 5.62
N PHE A 11 -3.45 -19.39 5.50
CA PHE A 11 -2.09 -18.93 5.18
C PHE A 11 -1.93 -18.36 3.77
N SER A 12 -2.97 -18.35 2.95
CA SER A 12 -2.96 -17.62 1.67
C SER A 12 -2.97 -16.10 1.86
N ARG A 13 -3.30 -15.64 3.07
CA ARG A 13 -3.27 -14.22 3.42
C ARG A 13 -1.84 -13.73 3.62
N PRO A 14 -1.50 -12.54 3.11
CA PRO A 14 -0.15 -11.95 3.19
C PRO A 14 0.18 -11.35 4.56
N VAL A 15 -0.31 -11.94 5.64
CA VAL A 15 -0.14 -11.42 6.99
C VAL A 15 1.10 -12.02 7.67
N SER A 16 1.68 -11.28 8.62
CA SER A 16 2.83 -11.76 9.40
C SER A 16 2.44 -12.89 10.37
N ASN A 17 3.43 -13.66 10.85
CA ASN A 17 3.17 -14.65 11.89
C ASN A 17 2.63 -13.98 13.18
N ASN A 18 3.07 -12.75 13.48
CA ASN A 18 2.59 -11.98 14.62
C ASN A 18 1.10 -11.60 14.48
N TYR A 19 0.61 -11.37 13.26
CA TYR A 19 -0.83 -11.17 13.04
C TYR A 19 -1.63 -12.38 13.51
N TRP A 20 -1.22 -13.58 13.10
CA TRP A 20 -1.88 -14.81 13.52
C TRP A 20 -1.74 -15.05 15.01
N LEU A 21 -0.58 -14.73 15.59
CA LEU A 21 -0.40 -14.79 17.03
C LEU A 21 -1.39 -13.89 17.78
N ASN A 22 -1.54 -12.64 17.35
CA ASN A 22 -2.49 -11.70 17.96
C ASN A 22 -3.94 -12.19 17.82
N GLN A 23 -4.29 -12.79 16.68
CA GLN A 23 -5.62 -13.38 16.48
C GLN A 23 -5.84 -14.57 17.44
N LEU A 24 -4.84 -15.45 17.59
CA LEU A 24 -4.89 -16.57 18.53
C LEU A 24 -4.97 -16.11 19.98
N GLN A 25 -4.27 -15.04 20.35
CA GLN A 25 -4.33 -14.45 21.70
C GLN A 25 -5.72 -13.90 22.05
N ASN A 26 -6.47 -13.44 21.03
CA ASN A 26 -7.84 -12.96 21.21
C ASN A 26 -8.88 -14.07 21.14
N SER A 27 -8.46 -15.34 20.97
CA SER A 27 -9.38 -16.48 20.99
C SER A 27 -9.81 -16.82 22.43
N LEU A 28 -11.03 -17.35 22.56
CA LEU A 28 -11.55 -17.78 23.86
C LEU A 28 -10.64 -18.83 24.51
N ALA A 29 -10.15 -19.79 23.75
CA ALA A 29 -9.26 -20.83 24.24
C ALA A 29 -7.93 -20.30 24.82
N PHE A 30 -7.39 -19.22 24.25
CA PHE A 30 -6.20 -18.56 24.82
C PHE A 30 -6.57 -17.83 26.12
N LEU A 31 -7.67 -17.09 26.12
CA LEU A 31 -8.13 -16.37 27.31
C LEU A 31 -8.48 -17.34 28.44
N ASP A 32 -9.12 -18.46 28.16
CA ASP A 32 -9.40 -19.52 29.15
C ASP A 32 -8.11 -20.14 29.68
N SER A 33 -7.09 -20.34 28.82
CA SER A 33 -5.79 -20.88 29.25
C SER A 33 -5.04 -19.94 30.19
N VAL A 34 -5.20 -18.62 29.99
CA VAL A 34 -4.57 -17.59 30.84
C VAL A 34 -5.37 -17.37 32.12
N SER A 35 -6.72 -17.40 32.04
CA SER A 35 -7.60 -17.20 33.20
C SER A 35 -7.50 -18.34 34.25
N PHE A 36 -7.04 -19.52 33.81
CA PHE A 36 -6.76 -20.62 34.75
C PHE A 36 -5.71 -20.24 35.82
N PHE A 37 -4.83 -19.28 35.56
CA PHE A 37 -3.86 -18.75 36.49
C PHE A 37 -4.41 -17.61 37.36
N ASP A 38 -5.62 -17.12 37.11
CA ASP A 38 -6.28 -16.07 37.88
C ASP A 38 -7.12 -16.64 39.07
N ILE A 39 -7.23 -17.97 39.15
CA ILE A 39 -8.03 -18.64 40.20
C ILE A 39 -7.11 -19.04 41.38
N ASP A 40 -7.36 -18.39 42.49
CA ASP A 40 -6.85 -18.60 43.84
C ASP A 40 -5.46 -18.06 44.15
N PHE A 41 -5.44 -16.93 44.93
CA PHE A 41 -4.47 -16.81 46.03
C PHE A 41 -4.76 -15.55 46.89
N ASP A 42 -4.99 -15.76 48.16
CA ASP A 42 -5.46 -14.75 49.11
C ASP A 42 -4.31 -14.15 49.99
N ASN A 43 -3.02 -14.21 49.54
CA ASN A 43 -1.88 -13.74 50.31
C ASN A 43 -0.86 -12.95 49.47
N GLY A 44 -0.61 -11.69 49.83
CA GLY A 44 0.11 -10.69 49.04
C GLY A 44 1.58 -10.92 48.70
N LEU A 45 2.28 -11.96 49.22
CA LEU A 45 3.64 -12.35 48.81
C LEU A 45 3.60 -13.36 47.64
N ASP A 46 2.51 -14.11 47.55
CA ASP A 46 2.27 -15.07 46.48
C ASP A 46 1.85 -14.36 45.15
N GLU A 47 1.35 -13.13 45.24
CA GLU A 47 0.89 -12.33 44.11
C GLU A 47 2.05 -11.97 43.16
N ILE A 48 3.21 -11.57 43.67
CA ILE A 48 4.38 -11.19 42.89
C ILE A 48 4.99 -12.44 42.19
N ILE A 49 5.09 -13.54 42.91
CA ILE A 49 5.61 -14.81 42.36
C ILE A 49 4.67 -15.38 41.32
N ASN A 50 3.38 -15.21 41.52
CA ASN A 50 2.36 -15.61 40.55
C ASN A 50 2.34 -14.74 39.30
N GLU A 51 2.57 -13.44 39.43
CA GLU A 51 2.64 -12.53 38.27
C GLU A 51 3.87 -12.82 37.39
N GLU A 52 5.03 -13.10 38.00
CA GLU A 52 6.22 -13.54 37.27
C GLU A 52 6.02 -14.90 36.60
N ASN A 53 5.42 -15.86 37.27
CA ASN A 53 5.10 -17.18 36.69
C ASN A 53 4.07 -17.08 35.59
N ARG A 54 3.05 -16.23 35.75
CA ARG A 54 2.05 -15.95 34.72
C ARG A 54 2.70 -15.33 33.45
N ASN A 55 3.51 -14.31 33.65
CA ASN A 55 4.22 -13.65 32.56
C ASN A 55 5.20 -14.61 31.86
N TYR A 56 5.88 -15.45 32.61
CA TYR A 56 6.71 -16.51 32.06
C TYR A 56 5.90 -17.52 31.25
N PHE A 57 4.78 -18.00 31.77
CA PHE A 57 3.88 -18.93 31.06
C PHE A 57 3.32 -18.30 29.78
N ILE A 58 2.83 -17.06 29.84
CA ILE A 58 2.34 -16.34 28.66
C ILE A 58 3.43 -16.20 27.61
N SER A 59 4.67 -15.90 28.02
CA SER A 59 5.79 -15.79 27.10
C SER A 59 6.12 -17.12 26.43
N GLN A 60 6.13 -18.23 27.16
CA GLN A 60 6.35 -19.57 26.64
C GLN A 60 5.22 -20.02 25.71
N LEU A 61 3.97 -19.73 26.07
CA LEU A 61 2.81 -20.02 25.23
C LEU A 61 2.87 -19.24 23.92
N ASN A 62 3.21 -17.96 23.98
CA ASN A 62 3.36 -17.12 22.79
C ASN A 62 4.49 -17.61 21.87
N GLN A 63 5.61 -18.01 22.45
CA GLN A 63 6.71 -18.59 21.67
C GLN A 63 6.29 -19.90 21.00
N SER A 64 5.64 -20.80 21.72
CA SER A 64 5.15 -22.06 21.19
C SER A 64 4.10 -21.86 20.08
N LEU A 65 3.22 -20.89 20.25
CA LEU A 65 2.22 -20.51 19.22
C LEU A 65 2.90 -19.93 17.96
N LEU A 66 3.90 -19.07 18.12
CA LEU A 66 4.67 -18.53 17.00
C LEU A 66 5.42 -19.63 16.23
N GLU A 67 6.05 -20.55 16.93
CA GLU A 67 6.73 -21.70 16.32
C GLU A 67 5.74 -22.56 15.54
N LYS A 68 4.56 -22.83 16.12
CA LYS A 68 3.53 -23.65 15.46
C LYS A 68 2.91 -22.92 14.26
N VAL A 69 2.62 -21.65 14.36
CA VAL A 69 2.15 -20.82 13.21
C VAL A 69 3.21 -20.83 12.10
N SER A 70 4.49 -20.71 12.45
CA SER A 70 5.59 -20.78 11.48
C SER A 70 5.69 -22.14 10.80
N GLU A 71 5.57 -23.22 11.57
CA GLU A 71 5.57 -24.60 11.06
C GLU A 71 4.39 -24.82 10.09
N LEU A 72 3.17 -24.49 10.50
CA LEU A 72 1.97 -24.63 9.68
C LEU A 72 2.07 -23.80 8.39
N ARG A 73 2.64 -22.60 8.49
CA ARG A 73 2.88 -21.77 7.31
C ARG A 73 3.89 -22.36 6.35
N ASN A 74 4.94 -22.99 6.86
CA ASN A 74 5.91 -23.70 6.03
C ASN A 74 5.28 -24.94 5.40
N GLN A 75 4.51 -25.73 6.15
CA GLN A 75 3.73 -26.84 5.61
C GLN A 75 2.74 -26.40 4.52
N TYR A 76 2.09 -25.24 4.72
CA TYR A 76 1.22 -24.66 3.70
C TYR A 76 2.00 -24.25 2.46
N LYS A 77 3.20 -23.66 2.60
CA LYS A 77 4.07 -23.35 1.46
C LYS A 77 4.50 -24.60 0.72
N ASP A 78 4.82 -25.68 1.46
CA ASP A 78 5.25 -26.94 0.89
C ASP A 78 4.07 -27.72 0.25
N SER A 79 2.86 -27.60 0.81
CA SER A 79 1.64 -28.18 0.27
C SER A 79 0.99 -27.34 -0.82
N TYR A 80 1.26 -26.06 -0.87
CA TYR A 80 0.92 -25.17 -1.97
C TYR A 80 1.94 -25.36 -3.12
N ILE A 81 2.12 -26.62 -3.51
CA ILE A 81 2.53 -26.93 -4.86
C ILE A 81 1.31 -26.59 -5.70
N PRO A 82 1.36 -25.59 -6.62
CA PRO A 82 0.29 -25.39 -7.57
C PRO A 82 0.01 -26.76 -8.19
N SER A 83 -1.24 -27.16 -8.25
CA SER A 83 -1.69 -28.44 -8.78
C SER A 83 -1.34 -28.66 -10.27
N GLU A 84 -0.53 -27.80 -10.80
CA GLU A 84 0.13 -27.86 -12.08
C GLU A 84 1.63 -27.64 -11.86
N LEU A 85 2.35 -28.72 -11.65
CA LEU A 85 3.80 -28.81 -11.93
C LEU A 85 3.99 -28.60 -13.44
N ASN A 86 3.65 -27.41 -13.92
CA ASN A 86 4.12 -26.94 -15.21
C ASN A 86 5.53 -26.40 -14.96
N PRO A 87 6.59 -27.03 -15.51
CA PRO A 87 7.96 -26.56 -15.38
C PRO A 87 8.19 -25.20 -16.09
N LYS A 88 7.13 -24.49 -16.45
CA LYS A 88 7.09 -23.16 -17.06
C LYS A 88 6.17 -22.21 -16.30
N GLU A 89 6.08 -22.32 -14.98
CA GLU A 89 5.38 -21.28 -14.24
C GLU A 89 6.08 -19.95 -14.51
N ASN A 90 5.35 -19.05 -15.19
CA ASN A 90 5.89 -17.76 -15.56
C ASN A 90 6.16 -16.98 -14.26
N LEU A 91 7.41 -16.67 -13.97
CA LEU A 91 7.82 -15.94 -12.77
C LEU A 91 6.96 -14.68 -12.53
N GLU A 92 6.46 -14.05 -13.60
CA GLU A 92 5.61 -12.85 -13.52
C GLU A 92 4.22 -13.14 -12.90
N GLU A 93 3.73 -14.38 -12.97
CA GLU A 93 2.42 -14.82 -12.44
C GLU A 93 2.50 -15.34 -11.01
N LYS A 94 3.71 -15.68 -10.56
CA LYS A 94 3.95 -16.18 -9.21
C LYS A 94 3.65 -15.10 -8.17
N ASP A 95 2.87 -15.46 -7.14
CA ASP A 95 2.57 -14.54 -6.05
C ASP A 95 3.85 -14.06 -5.34
N PHE A 96 3.92 -12.78 -5.03
CA PHE A 96 5.08 -12.18 -4.35
C PHE A 96 5.42 -12.87 -3.02
N LEU A 97 4.41 -13.42 -2.33
CA LEU A 97 4.60 -14.18 -1.08
C LEU A 97 5.46 -15.43 -1.25
N PHE A 98 5.33 -16.08 -2.39
CA PHE A 98 5.96 -17.38 -2.66
C PHE A 98 7.26 -17.25 -3.47
N THR A 99 7.70 -16.02 -3.75
CA THR A 99 8.97 -15.80 -4.44
C THR A 99 10.16 -16.10 -3.54
N ASP A 100 11.14 -16.81 -4.06
CA ASP A 100 12.44 -16.96 -3.42
C ASP A 100 13.28 -15.66 -3.50
N VAL A 101 14.47 -15.65 -2.91
CA VAL A 101 15.32 -14.46 -2.83
C VAL A 101 15.80 -14.00 -4.20
N GLU A 102 16.19 -14.94 -5.08
CA GLU A 102 16.68 -14.64 -6.44
C GLU A 102 15.54 -14.16 -7.35
N GLU A 103 14.41 -14.85 -7.32
CA GLU A 103 13.19 -14.49 -8.04
C GLU A 103 12.73 -13.08 -7.65
N ARG A 104 12.66 -12.82 -6.33
CA ARG A 104 12.30 -11.52 -5.78
C ARG A 104 13.24 -10.43 -6.25
N ARG A 105 14.55 -10.67 -6.26
CA ARG A 105 15.54 -9.71 -6.74
C ARG A 105 15.33 -9.36 -8.22
N LYS A 106 14.98 -10.34 -9.06
CA LYS A 106 14.64 -10.11 -10.48
C LYS A 106 13.37 -9.26 -10.60
N LEU A 107 12.29 -9.66 -9.93
CA LEU A 107 11.02 -8.95 -9.97
C LEU A 107 11.12 -7.52 -9.42
N LEU A 108 11.94 -7.27 -8.39
CA LEU A 108 12.16 -5.91 -7.88
C LEU A 108 12.83 -4.99 -8.91
N LYS A 109 13.77 -5.51 -9.73
CA LYS A 109 14.36 -4.73 -10.82
C LYS A 109 13.31 -4.36 -11.86
N GLU A 110 12.46 -5.30 -12.24
CA GLU A 110 11.39 -5.05 -13.20
C GLU A 110 10.30 -4.12 -12.61
N THR A 111 9.97 -4.25 -11.33
CA THR A 111 9.05 -3.33 -10.63
C THR A 111 9.56 -1.89 -10.64
N LYS A 112 10.86 -1.68 -10.45
CA LYS A 112 11.49 -0.36 -10.61
C LYS A 112 11.27 0.18 -12.04
N ASN A 113 11.43 -0.65 -13.06
CA ASN A 113 11.19 -0.27 -14.45
C ASN A 113 9.73 0.10 -14.70
N LEU A 114 8.77 -0.62 -14.10
CA LEU A 114 7.35 -0.24 -14.13
C LEU A 114 7.12 1.13 -13.48
N GLY A 115 7.81 1.47 -12.40
CA GLY A 115 7.80 2.80 -11.81
C GLY A 115 8.24 3.89 -12.78
N LEU A 116 9.30 3.64 -13.57
CA LEU A 116 9.73 4.56 -14.61
C LEU A 116 8.69 4.72 -15.73
N ILE A 117 8.03 3.62 -16.13
CA ILE A 117 6.94 3.64 -17.12
C ILE A 117 5.77 4.49 -16.62
N LEU A 118 5.34 4.28 -15.37
CA LEU A 118 4.27 5.05 -14.72
C LEU A 118 4.62 6.55 -14.68
N ALA A 119 5.83 6.89 -14.28
CA ALA A 119 6.33 8.26 -14.28
C ALA A 119 6.28 8.89 -15.68
N ASN A 120 6.73 8.17 -16.71
CA ASN A 120 6.70 8.65 -18.09
C ASN A 120 5.27 8.87 -18.61
N LYS A 121 4.32 7.99 -18.28
CA LYS A 121 2.90 8.18 -18.58
C LYS A 121 2.37 9.46 -17.94
N PHE A 122 2.71 9.71 -16.68
CA PHE A 122 2.29 10.92 -15.97
C PHE A 122 2.93 12.18 -16.56
N VAL A 123 4.22 12.15 -16.92
CA VAL A 123 4.90 13.25 -17.60
C VAL A 123 4.24 13.59 -18.95
N LYS A 124 3.89 12.58 -19.74
CA LYS A 124 3.14 12.77 -21.01
C LYS A 124 1.79 13.43 -20.75
N TYR A 125 1.08 12.99 -19.72
CA TYR A 125 -0.19 13.61 -19.30
C TYR A 125 -0.01 15.08 -18.92
N THR A 126 0.98 15.43 -18.10
CA THR A 126 1.23 16.81 -17.67
C THR A 126 1.58 17.72 -18.84
N LYS A 127 2.39 17.24 -19.78
CA LYS A 127 2.74 17.96 -21.01
C LYS A 127 1.51 18.16 -21.92
N SER A 128 0.67 17.15 -22.06
CA SER A 128 -0.58 17.24 -22.85
C SER A 128 -1.58 18.19 -22.20
N ALA A 129 -1.69 18.16 -20.88
CA ALA A 129 -2.59 19.04 -20.12
C ALA A 129 -2.18 20.53 -20.20
N SER A 130 -0.92 20.83 -20.48
CA SER A 130 -0.41 22.19 -20.65
C SER A 130 -0.69 22.77 -22.04
N LYS A 131 -1.02 21.94 -23.05
CA LYS A 131 -1.42 22.38 -24.37
C LYS A 131 -2.85 22.94 -24.33
N GLY A 132 -3.01 24.19 -24.60
CA GLY A 132 -4.29 24.90 -24.51
C GLY A 132 -5.03 25.04 -25.85
N LYS A 133 -6.15 25.76 -25.81
CA LYS A 133 -6.89 26.14 -27.00
C LYS A 133 -6.07 27.14 -27.84
N LEU A 134 -6.21 27.06 -29.17
CA LEU A 134 -5.65 28.00 -30.11
C LEU A 134 -6.09 29.44 -29.77
N LEU A 135 -5.13 30.33 -29.59
CA LEU A 135 -5.37 31.76 -29.45
C LEU A 135 -5.36 32.39 -30.84
N PHE A 136 -6.49 32.23 -31.56
CA PHE A 136 -6.63 32.62 -32.96
C PHE A 136 -6.14 34.04 -33.24
N ARG A 137 -6.60 35.04 -32.46
CA ARG A 137 -6.17 36.44 -32.62
C ARG A 137 -4.66 36.63 -32.44
N LYS A 138 -4.04 35.94 -31.50
CA LYS A 138 -2.58 36.04 -31.28
C LYS A 138 -1.79 35.32 -32.36
N THR A 139 -2.30 34.20 -32.83
CA THR A 139 -1.70 33.44 -33.94
C THR A 139 -1.71 34.26 -35.23
N ILE A 140 -2.85 34.86 -35.60
CA ILE A 140 -2.96 35.75 -36.78
C ILE A 140 -2.05 36.97 -36.62
N ARG A 141 -2.07 37.65 -35.47
CA ARG A 141 -1.20 38.81 -35.26
C ARG A 141 0.29 38.46 -35.38
N LYS A 142 0.70 37.26 -34.98
CA LYS A 142 2.07 36.76 -35.12
C LYS A 142 2.36 36.37 -36.59
N SER A 143 1.43 35.76 -37.25
CA SER A 143 1.52 35.44 -38.68
C SER A 143 1.65 36.71 -39.55
N LEU A 144 0.89 37.73 -39.31
CA LEU A 144 0.98 39.03 -40.04
C LEU A 144 2.37 39.69 -39.85
N LYS A 145 2.98 39.54 -38.70
CA LYS A 145 4.37 40.02 -38.48
C LYS A 145 5.41 39.23 -39.28
N ASN A 146 5.10 38.00 -39.64
CA ASN A 146 5.95 37.07 -40.40
C ASN A 146 5.52 36.95 -41.90
N GLY A 147 5.04 38.03 -42.48
CA GLY A 147 4.64 38.07 -43.91
C GLY A 147 3.39 37.24 -44.24
N GLY A 148 2.50 36.99 -43.29
CA GLY A 148 1.23 36.26 -43.50
C GLY A 148 1.34 34.74 -43.36
N SER A 149 2.55 34.20 -43.19
CA SER A 149 2.74 32.76 -43.08
C SER A 149 2.48 32.24 -41.68
N LEU A 150 1.70 31.15 -41.55
CA LEU A 150 1.27 30.53 -40.29
C LEU A 150 2.35 29.59 -39.73
N TYR A 151 3.55 30.11 -39.43
CA TYR A 151 4.64 29.31 -38.87
C TYR A 151 4.49 29.03 -37.36
N ASP A 152 3.89 29.97 -36.62
CA ASP A 152 3.84 29.95 -35.17
C ASP A 152 2.40 29.92 -34.62
N ILE A 153 2.00 28.79 -34.10
CA ILE A 153 0.70 28.61 -33.44
C ILE A 153 0.81 29.02 -31.97
N VAL A 154 0.07 30.04 -31.54
CA VAL A 154 0.00 30.48 -30.16
C VAL A 154 -1.14 29.79 -29.43
N LEU A 155 -0.80 28.99 -28.43
CA LEU A 155 -1.77 28.26 -27.60
C LEU A 155 -1.93 28.95 -26.24
N LYS A 156 -3.16 29.02 -25.76
CA LYS A 156 -3.45 29.45 -24.38
C LYS A 156 -3.18 28.25 -23.46
N PRO A 157 -2.34 28.36 -22.41
CA PRO A 157 -2.17 27.25 -21.47
C PRO A 157 -3.52 26.87 -20.84
N LYS A 158 -3.86 25.59 -20.91
CA LYS A 158 -5.16 25.08 -20.45
C LYS A 158 -5.24 24.99 -18.92
N ILE A 159 -4.11 24.80 -18.26
CA ILE A 159 -4.01 24.58 -16.82
C ILE A 159 -2.95 25.49 -16.22
N LYS A 160 -3.35 26.37 -15.30
CA LYS A 160 -2.42 27.23 -14.55
C LYS A 160 -1.64 26.49 -13.46
N LYS A 161 -2.18 25.37 -12.96
CA LYS A 161 -1.58 24.56 -11.89
C LYS A 161 -1.12 23.20 -12.46
N LYS A 162 0.13 22.82 -12.16
CA LYS A 162 0.70 21.56 -12.60
C LYS A 162 0.04 20.40 -11.84
N PRO A 163 -0.39 19.34 -12.53
CA PRO A 163 -0.86 18.11 -11.88
C PRO A 163 0.23 17.54 -10.97
N ARG A 164 -0.18 16.97 -9.85
CA ARG A 164 0.71 16.30 -8.90
C ARG A 164 0.34 14.84 -8.82
N LEU A 165 1.34 14.00 -8.67
CA LEU A 165 1.19 12.58 -8.40
C LEU A 165 1.55 12.34 -6.93
N ILE A 166 0.61 11.81 -6.21
CA ILE A 166 0.76 11.41 -4.82
C ILE A 166 0.73 9.88 -4.79
N LEU A 167 1.73 9.29 -4.17
CA LEU A 167 1.86 7.86 -3.97
C LEU A 167 1.78 7.59 -2.48
N LEU A 168 0.91 6.71 -2.06
CA LEU A 168 0.69 6.32 -0.67
C LEU A 168 0.83 4.80 -0.55
N CYS A 169 1.77 4.34 0.24
CA CYS A 169 2.06 2.92 0.43
C CYS A 169 1.89 2.53 1.90
N ASP A 170 1.04 1.57 2.14
CA ASP A 170 0.92 0.89 3.43
C ASP A 170 2.16 0.04 3.67
N ILE A 171 2.80 0.23 4.83
CA ILE A 171 3.96 -0.56 5.27
C ILE A 171 3.69 -1.31 6.57
N SER A 172 2.44 -1.50 6.92
CA SER A 172 2.01 -2.28 8.09
C SER A 172 2.43 -3.74 7.99
N GLY A 173 2.32 -4.45 9.11
CA GLY A 173 2.74 -5.85 9.21
C GLY A 173 2.01 -6.80 8.25
N SER A 174 0.73 -6.55 7.94
CA SER A 174 -0.05 -7.30 6.94
C SER A 174 0.50 -7.15 5.53
N MET A 175 1.14 -6.01 5.25
CA MET A 175 1.65 -5.64 3.95
C MET A 175 3.11 -6.05 3.69
N ALA A 176 3.84 -6.59 4.68
CA ALA A 176 5.30 -6.70 4.73
C ALA A 176 6.03 -7.00 3.40
N LEU A 177 5.67 -8.08 2.69
CA LEU A 177 6.31 -8.41 1.40
C LEU A 177 5.82 -7.54 0.24
N TYR A 178 4.53 -7.23 0.21
CA TYR A 178 3.95 -6.37 -0.83
C TYR A 178 4.44 -4.92 -0.71
N SER A 179 4.69 -4.45 0.51
CA SER A 179 5.27 -3.12 0.74
C SER A 179 6.63 -2.96 0.08
N LEU A 180 7.43 -4.01 0.02
CA LEU A 180 8.73 -3.98 -0.67
C LEU A 180 8.58 -3.70 -2.17
N PHE A 181 7.62 -4.36 -2.82
CA PHE A 181 7.30 -4.10 -4.23
C PHE A 181 6.69 -2.71 -4.41
N GLY A 182 5.78 -2.31 -3.49
CA GLY A 182 5.21 -0.96 -3.46
C GLY A 182 6.29 0.12 -3.36
N LEU A 183 7.17 0.03 -2.38
CA LEU A 183 8.30 0.97 -2.21
C LEU A 183 9.24 0.98 -3.41
N THR A 184 9.47 -0.17 -4.04
CA THR A 184 10.28 -0.26 -5.26
C THR A 184 9.61 0.46 -6.43
N LEU A 185 8.30 0.33 -6.57
CA LEU A 185 7.53 1.09 -7.56
C LEU A 185 7.63 2.59 -7.29
N LEU A 186 7.42 3.03 -6.04
CA LEU A 186 7.56 4.42 -5.61
C LEU A 186 8.96 4.95 -5.93
N PHE A 187 10.00 4.17 -5.62
CA PHE A 187 11.39 4.53 -5.94
C PHE A 187 11.55 4.80 -7.43
N GLY A 188 11.09 3.89 -8.31
CA GLY A 188 11.17 4.08 -9.76
C GLY A 188 10.49 5.36 -10.23
N VAL A 189 9.32 5.68 -9.68
CA VAL A 189 8.58 6.90 -10.02
C VAL A 189 9.31 8.17 -9.55
N VAL A 190 9.77 8.18 -8.30
CA VAL A 190 10.42 9.35 -7.66
C VAL A 190 11.74 9.69 -8.33
N GLN A 191 12.51 8.70 -8.77
CA GLN A 191 13.78 8.92 -9.50
C GLN A 191 13.59 9.65 -10.82
N ARG A 192 12.44 9.52 -11.46
CA ARG A 192 12.19 10.07 -12.80
C ARG A 192 11.45 11.40 -12.79
N PHE A 193 10.64 11.68 -11.77
CA PHE A 193 9.72 12.81 -11.82
C PHE A 193 9.76 13.68 -10.56
N ARG A 194 10.00 15.00 -10.74
CA ARG A 194 10.20 15.94 -9.61
C ARG A 194 8.89 16.34 -8.89
N SER A 195 7.74 16.29 -9.56
CA SER A 195 6.45 16.70 -8.98
C SER A 195 5.66 15.49 -8.44
N VAL A 196 6.38 14.51 -7.89
CA VAL A 196 5.82 13.36 -7.19
C VAL A 196 6.09 13.53 -5.70
N HIS A 197 5.11 13.13 -4.90
CA HIS A 197 5.22 13.04 -3.46
C HIS A 197 4.90 11.61 -3.05
N ALA A 198 5.84 10.96 -2.39
CA ALA A 198 5.73 9.59 -1.93
C ALA A 198 5.61 9.60 -0.40
N TYR A 199 4.59 8.91 0.07
CA TYR A 199 4.29 8.73 1.48
C TYR A 199 4.21 7.25 1.80
N VAL A 200 4.63 6.90 3.00
CA VAL A 200 4.29 5.64 3.65
C VAL A 200 3.39 5.91 4.84
N PHE A 201 2.64 4.91 5.24
CA PHE A 201 1.81 5.00 6.43
C PHE A 201 1.67 3.66 7.15
N ILE A 202 1.36 3.76 8.42
CA ILE A 202 0.84 2.72 9.30
C ILE A 202 -0.37 3.33 10.02
N ASP A 203 -0.14 4.08 11.07
CA ASP A 203 -1.13 4.81 11.87
C ASP A 203 -1.04 6.34 11.71
N GLY A 204 -0.45 6.80 10.64
CA GLY A 204 -0.24 8.17 10.22
C GLY A 204 0.72 8.20 9.04
N ILE A 205 0.81 9.32 8.31
CA ILE A 205 1.63 9.41 7.11
C ILE A 205 3.03 9.96 7.39
N THR A 206 4.00 9.45 6.64
CA THR A 206 5.36 10.00 6.60
C THR A 206 5.80 10.23 5.16
N ASN A 207 6.30 11.44 4.87
CA ASN A 207 6.80 11.80 3.54
C ASN A 207 8.22 11.29 3.32
N ILE A 208 8.37 10.28 2.51
CA ILE A 208 9.66 9.63 2.19
C ILE A 208 10.24 10.07 0.83
N THR A 209 9.69 11.10 0.21
CA THR A 209 10.12 11.54 -1.13
C THR A 209 11.61 11.89 -1.19
N LYS A 210 12.13 12.59 -0.17
CA LYS A 210 13.56 12.95 -0.10
C LYS A 210 14.42 11.73 0.15
N GLU A 211 13.99 10.84 1.02
CA GLU A 211 14.68 9.59 1.32
C GLU A 211 14.82 8.73 0.06
N LEU A 212 13.71 8.48 -0.65
CA LEU A 212 13.74 7.71 -1.90
C LEU A 212 14.63 8.33 -2.98
N LYS A 213 14.77 9.66 -3.03
CA LYS A 213 15.69 10.32 -3.97
C LYS A 213 17.15 10.07 -3.66
N ASN A 214 17.49 9.98 -2.40
CA ASN A 214 18.88 9.85 -1.92
C ASN A 214 19.30 8.39 -1.73
N LEU A 215 18.33 7.47 -1.60
CA LEU A 215 18.59 6.05 -1.42
C LEU A 215 19.14 5.41 -2.70
N LYS A 216 20.04 4.44 -2.51
CA LYS A 216 20.42 3.50 -3.57
C LYS A 216 19.36 2.39 -3.64
N PHE A 217 19.12 1.86 -4.83
CA PHE A 217 18.13 0.80 -5.06
C PHE A 217 18.27 -0.40 -4.09
N ASN A 218 19.49 -0.86 -3.88
CA ASN A 218 19.78 -2.01 -2.99
C ASN A 218 19.47 -1.73 -1.50
N ASN A 219 19.19 -0.49 -1.13
CA ASN A 219 18.92 -0.08 0.24
C ASN A 219 17.45 0.21 0.52
N ILE A 220 16.54 -0.08 -0.41
CA ILE A 220 15.10 0.16 -0.24
C ILE A 220 14.55 -0.58 0.98
N ASN A 221 15.05 -1.79 1.25
CA ASN A 221 14.67 -2.57 2.44
C ASN A 221 14.90 -1.84 3.76
N LYS A 222 15.81 -0.85 3.83
CA LYS A 222 16.07 -0.09 5.05
C LYS A 222 14.84 0.68 5.54
N ILE A 223 13.92 1.04 4.64
CA ILE A 223 12.65 1.67 5.03
C ILE A 223 11.82 0.66 5.83
N LEU A 224 11.73 -0.59 5.37
CA LEU A 224 10.95 -1.64 6.05
C LEU A 224 11.65 -2.16 7.32
N THR A 225 12.98 -2.26 7.35
CA THR A 225 13.71 -2.70 8.55
C THR A 225 13.64 -1.67 9.68
N ASN A 226 13.47 -0.39 9.33
CA ASN A 226 13.35 0.70 10.29
C ASN A 226 11.89 1.18 10.43
N TRP A 227 10.93 0.26 10.29
CA TRP A 227 9.50 0.56 10.31
C TRP A 227 9.05 1.32 11.56
N ASN A 228 9.69 1.11 12.71
CA ASN A 228 9.42 1.83 13.95
C ASN A 228 9.51 3.36 13.80
N ASN A 229 10.31 3.86 12.86
CA ASN A 229 10.42 5.30 12.57
C ASN A 229 9.15 5.88 11.93
N TYR A 230 8.23 5.02 11.48
CA TYR A 230 7.01 5.39 10.77
C TYR A 230 5.75 5.07 11.59
N VAL A 231 5.91 4.56 12.81
CA VAL A 231 4.83 4.37 13.79
C VAL A 231 4.62 5.67 14.55
N HIS A 232 3.38 6.14 14.60
CA HIS A 232 3.01 7.40 15.25
C HIS A 232 2.27 7.20 16.56
N VAL A 233 1.52 6.09 16.69
CA VAL A 233 0.68 5.80 17.87
C VAL A 233 0.93 4.38 18.39
N ASP A 234 0.36 3.37 17.73
CA ASP A 234 0.34 1.99 18.21
C ASP A 234 0.83 0.95 17.18
N GLY A 235 1.18 1.40 15.98
CA GLY A 235 1.68 0.53 14.92
C GLY A 235 0.61 -0.31 14.20
N HIS A 236 -0.67 -0.09 14.50
CA HIS A 236 -1.79 -0.72 13.80
C HIS A 236 -2.30 0.18 12.67
N SER A 237 -2.58 -0.40 11.51
CA SER A 237 -3.05 0.37 10.35
C SER A 237 -4.26 1.22 10.68
N ASP A 238 -4.16 2.52 10.38
CA ASP A 238 -5.24 3.49 10.50
C ASP A 238 -5.35 4.30 9.19
N TYR A 239 -6.20 3.81 8.31
CA TYR A 239 -6.47 4.46 7.02
C TYR A 239 -7.18 5.80 7.19
N GLU A 240 -8.12 5.89 8.14
CA GLU A 240 -8.87 7.12 8.39
C GLU A 240 -7.95 8.26 8.81
N LYS A 241 -7.10 8.03 9.80
CA LYS A 241 -6.12 9.00 10.25
C LYS A 241 -5.12 9.34 9.15
N SER A 242 -4.59 8.33 8.46
CA SER A 242 -3.63 8.53 7.38
C SER A 242 -4.19 9.37 6.24
N PHE A 243 -5.46 9.19 5.87
CA PHE A 243 -6.10 10.02 4.86
C PHE A 243 -6.42 11.45 5.36
N LYS A 244 -6.76 11.64 6.63
CA LYS A 244 -6.90 12.98 7.22
C LYS A 244 -5.57 13.73 7.18
N ASP A 245 -4.50 13.10 7.67
CA ASP A 245 -3.15 13.68 7.63
C ASP A 245 -2.75 14.03 6.18
N LEU A 246 -3.07 13.16 5.22
CA LEU A 246 -2.80 13.41 3.80
C LEU A 246 -3.57 14.61 3.26
N LEU A 247 -4.83 14.79 3.65
CA LEU A 247 -5.66 15.91 3.23
C LEU A 247 -5.17 17.25 3.80
N ASP A 248 -4.58 17.23 4.99
CA ASP A 248 -4.03 18.42 5.69
C ASP A 248 -2.67 18.84 5.13
N GLU A 249 -2.02 17.99 4.34
CA GLU A 249 -0.77 18.33 3.68
C GLU A 249 -0.90 19.58 2.80
N LYS A 250 -0.10 20.63 3.08
CA LYS A 250 -0.09 21.92 2.34
C LYS A 250 0.07 21.71 0.82
N ILE A 251 0.79 20.68 0.43
CA ILE A 251 1.03 20.35 -0.98
C ILE A 251 -0.28 19.92 -1.66
N ILE A 252 -1.14 19.22 -0.96
CA ILE A 252 -2.41 18.69 -1.48
C ILE A 252 -3.47 19.78 -1.46
N SER A 253 -3.54 20.60 -0.41
CA SER A 253 -4.55 21.63 -0.24
C SER A 253 -4.57 22.66 -1.38
N ASN A 254 -3.44 22.93 -2.01
CA ASN A 254 -3.25 23.99 -3.01
C ASN A 254 -3.42 23.53 -4.47
N SER A 255 -3.84 22.29 -4.76
CA SER A 255 -3.99 21.80 -6.12
C SER A 255 -5.34 21.16 -6.34
N SER A 256 -5.97 21.43 -7.49
CA SER A 256 -7.24 20.83 -7.92
C SER A 256 -7.06 19.66 -8.91
N PHE A 257 -5.82 19.28 -9.23
CA PHE A 257 -5.49 18.23 -10.23
C PHE A 257 -4.53 17.19 -9.65
N ASN A 258 -4.78 16.79 -8.40
CA ASN A 258 -3.99 15.72 -7.79
C ASN A 258 -4.46 14.36 -8.28
N THR A 259 -3.51 13.46 -8.49
CA THR A 259 -3.76 12.04 -8.69
C THR A 259 -3.17 11.28 -7.52
N LEU A 260 -3.95 10.43 -6.89
CA LEU A 260 -3.54 9.55 -5.81
C LEU A 260 -3.42 8.11 -6.31
N ILE A 261 -2.34 7.45 -5.96
CA ILE A 261 -2.18 6.00 -6.12
C ILE A 261 -1.94 5.43 -4.73
N VAL A 262 -2.82 4.54 -4.30
CA VAL A 262 -2.74 3.84 -3.02
C VAL A 262 -2.31 2.40 -3.26
N ILE A 263 -1.41 1.92 -2.42
CA ILE A 263 -0.98 0.52 -2.34
C ILE A 263 -1.28 0.07 -0.92
N GLY A 264 -2.29 -0.78 -0.74
CA GLY A 264 -2.71 -1.22 0.59
C GLY A 264 -3.95 -2.11 0.55
N ASP A 265 -4.13 -2.89 1.60
CA ASP A 265 -5.21 -3.89 1.75
C ASP A 265 -6.53 -3.29 2.25
N ALA A 266 -6.52 -2.03 2.65
CA ALA A 266 -7.67 -1.32 3.24
C ALA A 266 -8.19 -1.92 4.56
N ARG A 267 -7.34 -2.63 5.32
CA ARG A 267 -7.67 -3.13 6.65
C ARG A 267 -7.45 -2.07 7.70
N ASN A 268 -8.50 -1.74 8.44
CA ASN A 268 -8.50 -0.58 9.34
C ASN A 268 -8.56 -0.97 10.83
N ASN A 269 -8.26 -2.24 11.16
CA ASN A 269 -8.29 -2.76 12.53
C ASN A 269 -9.59 -2.41 13.28
N TYR A 270 -10.72 -2.60 12.61
CA TYR A 270 -12.09 -2.28 13.10
C TYR A 270 -12.30 -0.81 13.48
N ARG A 271 -11.37 0.09 13.14
CA ARG A 271 -11.55 1.53 13.36
C ARG A 271 -12.58 2.09 12.39
N PRO A 272 -13.44 3.01 12.84
CA PRO A 272 -14.49 3.58 12.00
C PRO A 272 -13.88 4.46 10.90
N ILE A 273 -14.54 4.48 9.74
CA ILE A 273 -14.24 5.39 8.64
C ILE A 273 -15.30 6.49 8.61
N ASN A 274 -14.85 7.74 8.48
CA ASN A 274 -15.74 8.87 8.35
C ASN A 274 -16.06 9.12 6.86
N THR A 275 -17.35 9.11 6.52
CA THR A 275 -17.83 9.44 5.17
C THR A 275 -17.37 10.83 4.69
N GLU A 276 -17.21 11.77 5.63
CA GLU A 276 -16.67 13.10 5.31
C GLU A 276 -15.25 13.05 4.75
N THR A 277 -14.40 12.16 5.29
CA THR A 277 -13.04 11.94 4.78
C THR A 277 -13.08 11.40 3.36
N ILE A 278 -13.96 10.43 3.07
CA ILE A 278 -14.15 9.88 1.72
C ILE A 278 -14.60 10.97 0.74
N ASP A 279 -15.55 11.81 1.13
CA ASP A 279 -16.02 12.94 0.32
C ASP A 279 -14.91 13.96 0.05
N LYS A 280 -14.12 14.30 1.06
CA LYS A 280 -12.96 15.19 0.90
C LYS A 280 -11.92 14.61 -0.05
N LEU A 281 -11.62 13.31 0.04
CA LEU A 281 -10.72 12.62 -0.89
C LEU A 281 -11.22 12.71 -2.33
N SER A 282 -12.50 12.41 -2.58
CA SER A 282 -13.11 12.45 -3.91
C SER A 282 -13.07 13.86 -4.54
N LYS A 283 -13.21 14.90 -3.73
CA LYS A 283 -13.14 16.31 -4.15
C LYS A 283 -11.71 16.77 -4.42
N LYS A 284 -10.75 16.26 -3.65
CA LYS A 284 -9.36 16.71 -3.66
C LYS A 284 -8.51 16.00 -4.71
N PHE A 285 -8.82 14.74 -4.97
CA PHE A 285 -8.11 13.93 -5.94
C PHE A 285 -8.97 13.72 -7.19
N HIS A 286 -8.46 14.17 -8.32
CA HIS A 286 -9.15 14.03 -9.60
C HIS A 286 -9.17 12.58 -10.11
N ASN A 287 -8.15 11.82 -9.80
CA ASN A 287 -8.06 10.38 -10.05
C ASN A 287 -7.50 9.70 -8.81
N ILE A 288 -8.17 8.66 -8.37
CA ILE A 288 -7.69 7.75 -7.32
C ILE A 288 -7.53 6.37 -7.98
N TYR A 289 -6.38 5.76 -7.80
CA TYR A 289 -6.06 4.42 -8.24
C TYR A 289 -5.67 3.59 -7.04
N TRP A 290 -6.16 2.35 -6.96
CA TRP A 290 -5.90 1.49 -5.81
C TRP A 290 -5.35 0.14 -6.25
N MET A 291 -4.21 -0.23 -5.70
CA MET A 291 -3.60 -1.56 -5.81
C MET A 291 -3.78 -2.27 -4.47
N ASN A 292 -4.63 -3.29 -4.46
CA ASN A 292 -4.89 -4.09 -3.28
C ASN A 292 -4.16 -5.44 -3.41
N PRO A 293 -3.23 -5.78 -2.51
CA PRO A 293 -2.50 -7.06 -2.58
C PRO A 293 -3.29 -8.23 -2.00
N GLU A 294 -4.46 -7.99 -1.43
CA GLU A 294 -5.32 -9.06 -0.95
C GLU A 294 -6.18 -9.62 -2.09
N ARG A 295 -6.51 -10.90 -2.01
CA ARG A 295 -7.45 -11.54 -2.96
C ARG A 295 -8.80 -10.84 -2.91
N SER A 296 -9.41 -10.62 -4.05
CA SER A 296 -10.68 -9.90 -4.18
C SER A 296 -11.82 -10.52 -3.39
N GLN A 297 -11.80 -11.84 -3.15
CA GLN A 297 -12.78 -12.55 -2.32
C GLN A 297 -12.76 -12.13 -0.85
N TYR A 298 -11.66 -11.58 -0.36
CA TYR A 298 -11.54 -11.11 1.03
C TYR A 298 -11.79 -9.61 1.20
N TRP A 299 -11.94 -8.88 0.09
CA TRP A 299 -12.30 -7.49 0.16
C TRP A 299 -13.66 -7.34 0.84
N ASN A 300 -13.77 -6.38 1.73
CA ASN A 300 -15.00 -6.13 2.50
C ASN A 300 -15.34 -7.26 3.51
N THR A 301 -14.39 -8.08 3.89
CA THR A 301 -14.53 -9.07 4.96
C THR A 301 -13.69 -8.69 6.17
N GLY A 302 -14.15 -9.06 7.37
CA GLY A 302 -13.47 -8.73 8.62
C GLY A 302 -13.36 -7.22 8.83
N ASP A 303 -12.13 -6.73 9.02
CA ASP A 303 -11.82 -5.31 9.25
C ASP A 303 -11.52 -4.52 7.98
N SER A 304 -11.65 -5.15 6.79
CA SER A 304 -11.44 -4.47 5.51
C SER A 304 -12.56 -3.46 5.23
N GLN A 305 -12.18 -2.24 4.92
CA GLN A 305 -13.07 -1.13 4.61
C GLN A 305 -13.02 -0.74 3.12
N PHE A 306 -12.61 -1.68 2.27
CA PHE A 306 -12.31 -1.39 0.86
C PHE A 306 -13.54 -0.91 0.07
N HIS A 307 -14.75 -1.32 0.45
CA HIS A 307 -15.99 -0.90 -0.21
C HIS A 307 -16.16 0.63 -0.26
N HIS A 308 -15.74 1.35 0.80
CA HIS A 308 -15.77 2.81 0.79
C HIS A 308 -14.82 3.41 -0.24
N TYR A 309 -13.64 2.84 -0.39
CA TYR A 309 -12.61 3.34 -1.30
C TYR A 309 -12.84 2.94 -2.74
N GLN A 310 -13.54 1.82 -2.99
CA GLN A 310 -13.97 1.42 -4.33
C GLN A 310 -14.84 2.49 -4.99
N LEU A 311 -15.78 3.10 -4.23
CA LEU A 311 -16.72 4.09 -4.73
C LEU A 311 -16.02 5.35 -5.30
N ILE A 312 -14.90 5.75 -4.73
CA ILE A 312 -14.14 6.93 -5.13
C ILE A 312 -12.96 6.62 -6.04
N SER A 313 -12.63 5.35 -6.19
CA SER A 313 -11.51 4.91 -7.03
C SER A 313 -11.90 4.86 -8.49
N LYS A 314 -11.15 5.56 -9.33
CA LYS A 314 -11.32 5.48 -10.79
C LYS A 314 -11.00 4.10 -11.33
N LYS A 315 -10.04 3.43 -10.72
CA LYS A 315 -9.66 2.06 -11.00
C LYS A 315 -8.99 1.45 -9.78
N TYR A 316 -9.33 0.23 -9.52
CA TYR A 316 -8.71 -0.61 -8.50
C TYR A 316 -8.48 -2.02 -9.07
N SER A 317 -7.55 -2.74 -8.50
CA SER A 317 -7.26 -4.12 -8.89
C SER A 317 -6.56 -4.87 -7.77
N GLU A 318 -6.77 -6.17 -7.76
CA GLU A 318 -5.91 -7.11 -7.06
C GLU A 318 -4.51 -7.08 -7.69
N VAL A 319 -3.47 -6.92 -6.86
CA VAL A 319 -2.08 -6.85 -7.30
C VAL A 319 -1.21 -7.66 -6.35
N ARG A 320 -1.12 -8.96 -6.62
CA ARG A 320 -0.38 -9.95 -5.82
C ARG A 320 0.86 -10.48 -6.51
N ASN A 321 0.95 -10.29 -7.82
CA ASN A 321 2.06 -10.73 -8.64
C ASN A 321 2.49 -9.65 -9.64
N PHE A 322 3.59 -9.90 -10.32
CA PHE A 322 4.18 -8.92 -11.23
C PHE A 322 3.32 -8.67 -12.47
N GLU A 323 2.68 -9.71 -13.04
CA GLU A 323 1.83 -9.55 -14.22
C GLU A 323 0.58 -8.70 -13.92
N GLN A 324 -0.03 -8.89 -12.75
CA GLN A 324 -1.14 -8.04 -12.29
C GLN A 324 -0.67 -6.60 -12.10
N LEU A 325 0.50 -6.39 -11.50
CA LEU A 325 1.10 -5.04 -11.34
C LEU A 325 1.34 -4.38 -12.69
N LYS A 326 1.94 -5.08 -13.63
CA LYS A 326 2.24 -4.63 -14.99
C LYS A 326 0.97 -4.28 -15.76
N THR A 327 -0.03 -5.15 -15.71
CA THR A 327 -1.35 -4.94 -16.30
C THR A 327 -2.04 -3.71 -15.70
N PHE A 328 -2.03 -3.58 -14.38
CA PHE A 328 -2.59 -2.42 -13.70
C PHE A 328 -1.89 -1.12 -14.13
N ILE A 329 -0.56 -1.05 -14.05
CA ILE A 329 0.23 0.12 -14.46
C ILE A 329 -0.02 0.47 -15.94
N ASN A 330 -0.11 -0.54 -16.81
CA ASN A 330 -0.40 -0.31 -18.23
C ASN A 330 -1.80 0.23 -18.47
N SER A 331 -2.76 -0.13 -17.66
CA SER A 331 -4.15 0.31 -17.75
C SER A 331 -4.39 1.72 -17.18
N ILE A 332 -3.48 2.26 -16.36
CA ILE A 332 -3.61 3.61 -15.80
C ILE A 332 -3.65 4.65 -16.93
N ASN A 333 -4.73 5.41 -16.95
CA ASN A 333 -4.93 6.51 -17.87
C ASN A 333 -5.21 7.80 -17.10
N PHE A 334 -4.25 8.71 -17.10
CA PHE A 334 -4.35 10.00 -16.42
C PHE A 334 -5.22 11.02 -17.17
N LYS A 335 -5.67 10.71 -18.39
CA LYS A 335 -6.53 11.63 -19.16
C LYS A 335 -7.86 11.84 -18.41
N LYS A 336 -8.34 13.08 -18.47
CA LYS A 336 -9.68 13.44 -18.02
C LYS A 336 -10.67 12.65 -18.86
N ALA A 337 -11.62 11.94 -18.24
CA ALA A 337 -12.83 11.60 -18.96
C ALA A 337 -13.44 12.93 -19.43
N ILE A 338 -13.52 13.12 -20.71
CA ILE A 338 -14.23 14.26 -21.32
C ILE A 338 -15.70 14.01 -20.99
N LYS A 339 -16.23 14.74 -20.01
CA LYS A 339 -17.68 14.90 -19.86
C LYS A 339 -18.15 15.91 -20.87
#